data_736d46e20de73d2b8b102ba3b73a7dfb
#
_entry.id   736d46e20de73d2b8b102ba3b73a7dfb
#
_cell.length_a   1.000
_cell.length_b   1.000
_cell.length_c   1.000
_cell.angle_alpha   90.00
_cell.angle_beta   90.00
_cell.angle_gamma   90.00
#
_symmetry.space_group_name_H-M   'P 1'
#
loop_
_entity.id
_entity.type
_entity.pdbx_description
1 polymer ?
#
loop_
_entity_poly.entity_id
_entity_poly.type
_entity_poly.pdbx_seq_one_letter_code
_entity_poly.pdbx_strand_id
1 'polypeptide(L)'
;MGSTFYGVDFFPEGVLQKEIDKVIDRVHRAKETKNIHKNVLDPFATVFEAALTRLSVEQWLEQEVIRQTNKALSNAIGDFHQAMIGFLPGWQSLGGSGKRFDVVHEGSFGVTQQPVIADVKNKFNTLNASGKEKLYQEFMEAKRLPEYKKYTCYLVEVIQKHPTGDREWAPSDFGTRPDIRIIGARELYERSTGDKDAFTKFFNAIVHYLHDTYGQQGSALTSPLITELFTRAFE
;
A
#
# COMPACT_ATOMS: atom_id res chain seq x y z
N MET A 1 -9.22 20.08 -22.14
CA MET A 1 -7.99 19.33 -21.81
C MET A 1 -7.87 19.43 -20.30
N GLY A 2 -8.06 18.32 -19.58
CA GLY A 2 -7.92 18.28 -18.12
C GLY A 2 -6.50 18.65 -17.72
N SER A 3 -6.36 19.44 -16.68
CA SER A 3 -5.06 19.78 -16.08
C SER A 3 -4.40 18.49 -15.60
N THR A 4 -3.25 18.13 -16.16
CA THR A 4 -2.47 16.97 -15.68
C THR A 4 -1.81 17.36 -14.35
N PHE A 5 -2.09 16.59 -13.31
CA PHE A 5 -1.45 16.80 -12.01
C PHE A 5 -0.03 16.23 -12.02
N TYR A 6 0.97 17.10 -12.16
CA TYR A 6 2.40 16.73 -12.26
C TYR A 6 2.68 15.62 -13.30
N GLY A 7 2.01 15.67 -14.46
CA GLY A 7 2.20 14.70 -15.54
C GLY A 7 1.42 13.37 -15.40
N VAL A 8 0.52 13.29 -14.41
CA VAL A 8 -0.38 12.14 -14.22
C VAL A 8 -1.77 12.52 -14.72
N ASP A 9 -2.29 11.78 -15.70
CA ASP A 9 -3.59 12.01 -16.36
C ASP A 9 -4.56 10.81 -16.28
N PHE A 10 -4.12 9.70 -15.70
CA PHE A 10 -4.92 8.48 -15.58
C PHE A 10 -5.74 8.40 -14.28
N PHE A 11 -5.70 9.42 -13.44
CA PHE A 11 -6.60 9.57 -12.30
C PHE A 11 -7.61 10.70 -12.55
N PRO A 12 -8.81 10.62 -11.95
CA PRO A 12 -9.73 11.76 -11.93
C PRO A 12 -9.07 12.98 -11.29
N GLU A 13 -9.44 14.18 -11.77
CA GLU A 13 -8.89 15.45 -11.28
C GLU A 13 -9.03 15.60 -9.76
N GLY A 14 -7.97 16.05 -9.09
CA GLY A 14 -7.93 16.31 -7.65
C GLY A 14 -7.89 15.06 -6.73
N VAL A 15 -8.06 13.87 -7.30
CA VAL A 15 -8.07 12.63 -6.47
C VAL A 15 -6.73 12.38 -5.83
N LEU A 16 -5.63 12.45 -6.59
CA LEU A 16 -4.29 12.17 -6.07
C LEU A 16 -3.95 13.14 -4.94
N GLN A 17 -4.18 14.44 -5.13
CA GLN A 17 -3.99 15.45 -4.09
C GLN A 17 -4.78 15.13 -2.82
N LYS A 18 -6.08 14.89 -2.97
CA LYS A 18 -6.97 14.58 -1.85
C LYS A 18 -6.51 13.35 -1.05
N GLU A 19 -6.07 12.31 -1.73
CA GLU A 19 -5.62 11.09 -1.04
C GLU A 19 -4.25 11.29 -0.37
N ILE A 20 -3.34 12.09 -0.93
CA ILE A 20 -2.09 12.49 -0.26
C ILE A 20 -2.40 13.30 1.01
N ASP A 21 -3.29 14.29 0.92
CA ASP A 21 -3.66 15.13 2.06
C ASP A 21 -4.27 14.31 3.20
N LYS A 22 -5.07 13.27 2.90
CA LYS A 22 -5.57 12.33 3.91
C LYS A 22 -4.45 11.61 4.68
N VAL A 23 -3.37 11.22 3.98
CA VAL A 23 -2.20 10.60 4.64
C VAL A 23 -1.56 11.59 5.61
N ILE A 24 -1.34 12.82 5.16
CA ILE A 24 -0.73 13.89 5.97
C ILE A 24 -1.58 14.21 7.20
N ASP A 25 -2.87 14.42 7.02
CA ASP A 25 -3.82 14.69 8.09
C ASP A 25 -3.88 13.57 9.14
N ARG A 26 -3.81 12.32 8.69
CA ARG A 26 -3.81 11.17 9.61
C ARG A 26 -2.55 11.12 10.47
N VAL A 27 -1.39 11.45 9.88
CA VAL A 27 -0.12 11.52 10.59
C VAL A 27 -0.10 12.69 11.57
N HIS A 28 -0.59 13.89 11.17
CA HIS A 28 -0.70 15.04 12.04
C HIS A 28 -1.58 14.74 13.26
N ARG A 29 -2.77 14.18 13.05
CA ARG A 29 -3.65 13.74 14.14
C ARG A 29 -3.00 12.72 15.07
N ALA A 30 -2.20 11.80 14.53
CA ALA A 30 -1.47 10.83 15.34
C ALA A 30 -0.40 11.50 16.23
N LYS A 31 0.27 12.55 15.73
CA LYS A 31 1.25 13.35 16.51
C LYS A 31 0.58 14.20 17.59
N GLU A 32 -0.58 14.77 17.30
CA GLU A 32 -1.33 15.60 18.24
C GLU A 32 -2.00 14.82 19.37
N THR A 33 -2.21 13.52 19.19
CA THR A 33 -2.79 12.65 20.20
C THR A 33 -1.80 12.45 21.34
N LYS A 34 -1.82 13.37 22.33
CA LYS A 34 -0.95 13.34 23.52
C LYS A 34 -1.20 12.14 24.44
N ASN A 35 -2.17 11.30 24.17
CA ASN A 35 -2.50 10.16 25.02
C ASN A 35 -1.78 8.91 24.54
N ILE A 36 -0.52 8.80 24.93
CA ILE A 36 0.30 7.60 24.78
C ILE A 36 -0.40 6.34 25.30
N HIS A 37 -1.23 6.49 26.35
CA HIS A 37 -1.95 5.40 26.99
C HIS A 37 -3.21 4.97 26.25
N LYS A 38 -3.53 5.56 25.10
CA LYS A 38 -4.61 5.06 24.25
C LYS A 38 -4.35 3.63 23.77
N ASN A 39 -3.07 3.27 23.62
CA ASN A 39 -2.62 1.90 23.44
C ASN A 39 -2.07 1.39 24.76
N VAL A 40 -2.39 0.16 25.13
CA VAL A 40 -1.78 -0.49 26.30
C VAL A 40 -0.28 -0.68 25.98
N LEU A 41 0.57 0.01 26.74
CA LEU A 41 2.02 -0.14 26.61
C LEU A 41 2.43 -1.44 27.34
N ASP A 42 3.36 -2.18 26.73
CA ASP A 42 3.96 -3.35 27.34
C ASP A 42 5.03 -2.90 28.35
N PRO A 43 4.80 -3.05 29.67
CA PRO A 43 5.76 -2.58 30.66
C PRO A 43 7.07 -3.39 30.64
N PHE A 44 7.05 -4.64 30.23
CA PHE A 44 8.27 -5.46 30.11
C PHE A 44 9.13 -4.98 28.95
N ALA A 45 8.53 -4.78 27.78
CA ALA A 45 9.26 -4.20 26.64
C ALA A 45 9.86 -2.84 27.00
N THR A 46 9.11 -1.99 27.71
CA THR A 46 9.55 -0.67 28.18
C THR A 46 10.83 -0.77 29.02
N VAL A 47 10.84 -1.64 30.03
CA VAL A 47 11.98 -1.80 30.94
C VAL A 47 13.20 -2.36 30.20
N PHE A 48 13.02 -3.39 29.36
CA PHE A 48 14.12 -3.96 28.58
C PHE A 48 14.69 -2.95 27.58
N GLU A 49 13.85 -2.21 26.88
CA GLU A 49 14.27 -1.21 25.89
C GLU A 49 15.01 -0.05 26.56
N ALA A 50 14.48 0.51 27.66
CA ALA A 50 15.13 1.56 28.42
C ALA A 50 16.50 1.13 28.95
N ALA A 51 16.62 -0.08 29.46
CA ALA A 51 17.88 -0.64 29.95
C ALA A 51 18.91 -0.83 28.81
N LEU A 52 18.49 -1.36 27.66
CA LEU A 52 19.37 -1.62 26.53
C LEU A 52 19.84 -0.33 25.83
N THR A 53 18.95 0.65 25.73
CA THR A 53 19.21 1.92 25.04
C THR A 53 19.80 3.00 25.95
N ARG A 54 19.81 2.77 27.27
CA ARG A 54 20.25 3.74 28.29
C ARG A 54 19.49 5.08 28.25
N LEU A 55 18.22 5.04 27.81
CA LEU A 55 17.34 6.19 27.73
C LEU A 55 16.71 6.47 29.10
N SER A 56 16.45 7.76 29.38
CA SER A 56 15.52 8.12 30.44
C SER A 56 14.08 7.72 30.06
N VAL A 57 13.18 7.66 31.04
CA VAL A 57 11.76 7.34 30.79
C VAL A 57 11.15 8.36 29.81
N GLU A 58 11.50 9.63 29.93
CA GLU A 58 11.03 10.72 29.07
C GLU A 58 11.48 10.50 27.62
N GLN A 59 12.75 10.18 27.42
CA GLN A 59 13.32 9.89 26.09
C GLN A 59 12.68 8.63 25.48
N TRP A 60 12.42 7.61 26.29
CA TRP A 60 11.71 6.42 25.83
C TRP A 60 10.28 6.75 25.39
N LEU A 61 9.56 7.60 26.16
CA LEU A 61 8.22 8.06 25.81
C LEU A 61 8.21 8.83 24.48
N GLU A 62 9.21 9.68 24.22
CA GLU A 62 9.35 10.38 22.93
C GLU A 62 9.53 9.38 21.77
N GLN A 63 10.35 8.36 21.95
CA GLN A 63 10.53 7.31 20.94
C GLN A 63 9.24 6.51 20.71
N GLU A 64 8.46 6.24 21.75
CA GLU A 64 7.18 5.57 21.62
C GLU A 64 6.18 6.40 20.79
N VAL A 65 6.13 7.72 20.99
CA VAL A 65 5.33 8.64 20.15
C VAL A 65 5.75 8.53 18.69
N ILE A 66 7.06 8.54 18.41
CA ILE A 66 7.59 8.37 17.06
C ILE A 66 7.16 7.02 16.48
N ARG A 67 7.26 5.94 17.24
CA ARG A 67 6.86 4.58 16.81
C ARG A 67 5.38 4.49 16.48
N GLN A 68 4.52 5.06 17.33
CA GLN A 68 3.06 5.11 17.08
C GLN A 68 2.73 5.95 15.85
N THR A 69 3.43 7.07 15.66
CA THR A 69 3.29 7.92 14.46
C THR A 69 3.71 7.17 13.20
N ASN A 70 4.84 6.45 13.23
CA ASN A 70 5.30 5.63 12.11
C ASN A 70 4.33 4.49 11.78
N LYS A 71 3.69 3.88 12.79
CA LYS A 71 2.63 2.89 12.58
C LYS A 71 1.41 3.52 11.91
N ALA A 72 1.01 4.71 12.35
CA ALA A 72 -0.10 5.44 11.73
C ALA A 72 0.20 5.80 10.27
N LEU A 73 1.43 6.25 9.96
CA LEU A 73 1.90 6.52 8.61
C LEU A 73 1.86 5.25 7.74
N SER A 74 2.38 4.13 8.25
CA SER A 74 2.40 2.86 7.49
C SER A 74 0.98 2.38 7.15
N ASN A 75 0.04 2.51 8.08
CA ASN A 75 -1.36 2.19 7.84
C ASN A 75 -2.00 3.16 6.83
N ALA A 76 -1.72 4.47 6.94
CA ALA A 76 -2.23 5.47 6.01
C ALA A 76 -1.73 5.24 4.59
N ILE A 77 -0.45 4.84 4.42
CA ILE A 77 0.12 4.49 3.11
C ILE A 77 -0.56 3.23 2.54
N GLY A 78 -0.88 2.23 3.37
CA GLY A 78 -1.64 1.06 2.94
C GLY A 78 -3.01 1.44 2.37
N ASP A 79 -3.78 2.22 3.13
CA ASP A 79 -5.10 2.70 2.72
C ASP A 79 -5.01 3.61 1.47
N PHE A 80 -3.96 4.43 1.36
CA PHE A 80 -3.67 5.25 0.19
C PHE A 80 -3.48 4.41 -1.07
N HIS A 81 -2.67 3.35 -1.03
CA HIS A 81 -2.47 2.48 -2.19
C HIS A 81 -3.76 1.76 -2.60
N GLN A 82 -4.57 1.28 -1.64
CA GLN A 82 -5.87 0.69 -1.94
C GLN A 82 -6.79 1.69 -2.65
N ALA A 83 -6.86 2.93 -2.14
CA ALA A 83 -7.65 3.99 -2.75
C ALA A 83 -7.16 4.31 -4.17
N MET A 84 -5.85 4.51 -4.35
CA MET A 84 -5.28 4.88 -5.65
C MET A 84 -5.46 3.80 -6.71
N ILE A 85 -5.31 2.51 -6.35
CA ILE A 85 -5.62 1.41 -7.26
C ILE A 85 -7.11 1.43 -7.65
N GLY A 86 -8.00 1.71 -6.70
CA GLY A 86 -9.43 1.84 -6.96
C GLY A 86 -9.82 2.99 -7.91
N PHE A 87 -8.92 3.94 -8.15
CA PHE A 87 -9.12 5.03 -9.13
C PHE A 87 -8.44 4.81 -10.48
N LEU A 88 -7.68 3.73 -10.64
CA LEU A 88 -7.14 3.37 -11.94
C LEU A 88 -8.24 3.00 -12.94
N PRO A 89 -8.01 3.15 -14.25
CA PRO A 89 -8.99 2.76 -15.27
C PRO A 89 -9.50 1.33 -15.09
N GLY A 90 -10.81 1.16 -14.98
CA GLY A 90 -11.48 -0.14 -14.80
C GLY A 90 -11.50 -0.68 -13.38
N TRP A 91 -10.80 -0.08 -12.43
CA TRP A 91 -10.77 -0.49 -11.04
C TRP A 91 -11.77 0.29 -10.18
N GLN A 92 -12.18 -0.34 -9.08
CA GLN A 92 -13.03 0.27 -8.06
C GLN A 92 -12.56 -0.20 -6.68
N SER A 93 -12.46 0.74 -5.73
CA SER A 93 -12.28 0.40 -4.32
C SER A 93 -13.60 -0.12 -3.75
N LEU A 94 -13.55 -1.25 -3.06
CA LEU A 94 -14.72 -1.80 -2.38
C LEU A 94 -14.96 -1.15 -1.00
N GLY A 95 -14.04 -0.26 -0.57
CA GLY A 95 -14.17 0.51 0.67
C GLY A 95 -13.85 -0.31 1.92
N GLY A 96 -13.61 0.42 3.03
CA GLY A 96 -13.02 -0.03 4.28
C GLY A 96 -13.61 -1.24 5.02
N SER A 97 -13.42 -1.30 6.32
CA SER A 97 -13.67 -2.45 7.20
C SER A 97 -15.02 -3.15 6.95
N GLY A 98 -14.97 -4.47 6.77
CA GLY A 98 -16.16 -5.32 6.56
C GLY A 98 -16.34 -5.80 5.12
N LYS A 99 -15.56 -5.33 4.16
CA LYS A 99 -15.52 -5.90 2.82
C LYS A 99 -14.50 -7.03 2.76
N ARG A 100 -14.80 -8.04 1.92
CA ARG A 100 -13.96 -9.24 1.80
C ARG A 100 -12.66 -8.95 1.07
N PHE A 101 -12.68 -8.00 0.10
CA PHE A 101 -11.53 -7.63 -0.74
C PHE A 101 -11.41 -6.11 -0.81
N ASP A 102 -10.22 -5.63 -1.16
CA ASP A 102 -9.89 -4.21 -1.18
C ASP A 102 -10.37 -3.52 -2.47
N VAL A 103 -10.15 -4.16 -3.63
CA VAL A 103 -10.46 -3.59 -4.95
C VAL A 103 -11.01 -4.64 -5.90
N VAL A 104 -11.75 -4.16 -6.90
CA VAL A 104 -12.32 -4.99 -7.98
C VAL A 104 -12.07 -4.36 -9.34
N HIS A 105 -11.91 -5.19 -10.37
CA HIS A 105 -11.90 -4.82 -11.78
C HIS A 105 -12.89 -5.70 -12.53
N GLU A 106 -13.99 -5.11 -13.05
CA GLU A 106 -15.09 -5.86 -13.66
C GLU A 106 -14.81 -6.29 -15.09
N GLY A 107 -13.84 -5.68 -15.76
CA GLY A 107 -13.44 -6.01 -17.12
C GLY A 107 -12.37 -7.11 -17.19
N SER A 108 -11.91 -7.38 -18.40
CA SER A 108 -10.78 -8.28 -18.64
C SER A 108 -9.47 -7.67 -18.13
N PHE A 109 -8.74 -8.40 -17.30
CA PHE A 109 -7.45 -7.94 -16.76
C PHE A 109 -6.42 -9.07 -16.65
N GLY A 110 -5.14 -8.72 -16.68
CA GLY A 110 -4.02 -9.62 -16.47
C GLY A 110 -3.91 -10.72 -17.53
N VAL A 111 -3.19 -11.77 -17.20
CA VAL A 111 -2.96 -12.88 -18.14
C VAL A 111 -4.20 -13.78 -18.32
N THR A 112 -5.10 -13.81 -17.35
CA THR A 112 -6.31 -14.63 -17.41
C THR A 112 -7.42 -14.01 -18.24
N GLN A 113 -7.35 -12.71 -18.53
CA GLN A 113 -8.38 -11.93 -19.23
C GLN A 113 -9.77 -12.10 -18.58
N GLN A 114 -9.82 -12.22 -17.26
CA GLN A 114 -11.03 -12.35 -16.46
C GLN A 114 -11.22 -11.10 -15.58
N PRO A 115 -12.42 -10.86 -15.06
CA PRO A 115 -12.63 -9.92 -13.97
C PRO A 115 -11.74 -10.28 -12.77
N VAL A 116 -11.40 -9.29 -11.95
CA VAL A 116 -10.46 -9.45 -10.84
C VAL A 116 -11.06 -8.96 -9.53
N ILE A 117 -10.82 -9.71 -8.45
CA ILE A 117 -10.89 -9.23 -7.07
C ILE A 117 -9.47 -9.26 -6.49
N ALA A 118 -9.11 -8.23 -5.74
CA ALA A 118 -7.76 -8.18 -5.20
C ALA A 118 -7.72 -7.70 -3.75
N ASP A 119 -6.72 -8.24 -3.05
CA ASP A 119 -6.27 -7.78 -1.73
C ASP A 119 -4.93 -7.07 -1.90
N VAL A 120 -4.81 -5.85 -1.36
CA VAL A 120 -3.66 -4.96 -1.56
C VAL A 120 -2.81 -4.91 -0.30
N LYS A 121 -1.54 -5.21 -0.42
CA LYS A 121 -0.54 -5.11 0.66
C LYS A 121 0.59 -4.18 0.25
N ASN A 122 0.95 -3.26 1.14
CA ASN A 122 2.00 -2.27 0.86
C ASN A 122 3.36 -2.93 0.57
N LYS A 123 3.71 -4.01 1.30
CA LYS A 123 5.00 -4.71 1.13
C LYS A 123 4.82 -6.22 1.20
N PHE A 124 5.75 -6.94 0.57
CA PHE A 124 5.82 -8.40 0.55
C PHE A 124 5.84 -9.07 1.94
N ASN A 125 6.25 -8.35 2.98
CA ASN A 125 6.33 -8.83 4.37
C ASN A 125 5.21 -8.29 5.26
N THR A 126 4.18 -7.68 4.69
CA THR A 126 2.99 -7.24 5.46
C THR A 126 2.21 -8.42 6.02
N LEU A 127 2.16 -9.52 5.27
CA LEU A 127 1.58 -10.79 5.72
C LEU A 127 2.68 -11.73 6.20
N ASN A 128 2.54 -12.26 7.43
CA ASN A 128 3.31 -13.41 7.89
C ASN A 128 2.80 -14.71 7.22
N ALA A 129 3.41 -15.85 7.50
CA ALA A 129 3.06 -17.14 6.90
C ALA A 129 1.56 -17.45 7.07
N SER A 130 1.05 -17.40 8.32
CA SER A 130 -0.37 -17.66 8.61
C SER A 130 -1.32 -16.66 7.96
N GLY A 131 -0.91 -15.39 7.83
CA GLY A 131 -1.67 -14.38 7.11
C GLY A 131 -1.78 -14.67 5.61
N LYS A 132 -0.71 -15.19 4.99
CA LYS A 132 -0.71 -15.63 3.59
C LYS A 132 -1.62 -16.83 3.37
N GLU A 133 -1.55 -17.83 4.26
CA GLU A 133 -2.43 -18.99 4.22
C GLU A 133 -3.90 -18.60 4.35
N LYS A 134 -4.22 -17.73 5.32
CA LYS A 134 -5.58 -17.22 5.51
C LYS A 134 -6.10 -16.52 4.26
N LEU A 135 -5.33 -15.60 3.68
CA LEU A 135 -5.71 -14.91 2.45
C LEU A 135 -5.94 -15.88 1.29
N TYR A 136 -5.06 -16.88 1.14
CA TYR A 136 -5.24 -17.90 0.11
C TYR A 136 -6.54 -18.70 0.31
N GLN A 137 -6.86 -19.07 1.53
CA GLN A 137 -8.12 -19.74 1.88
C GLN A 137 -9.33 -18.85 1.59
N GLU A 138 -9.26 -17.56 1.90
CA GLU A 138 -10.30 -16.56 1.57
C GLU A 138 -10.53 -16.46 0.05
N PHE A 139 -9.48 -16.50 -0.76
CA PHE A 139 -9.58 -16.57 -2.21
C PHE A 139 -10.23 -17.89 -2.67
N MET A 140 -9.81 -19.01 -2.11
CA MET A 140 -10.41 -20.33 -2.42
C MET A 140 -11.90 -20.40 -2.08
N GLU A 141 -12.29 -19.80 -0.96
CA GLU A 141 -13.70 -19.70 -0.57
C GLU A 141 -14.49 -18.78 -1.51
N ALA A 142 -13.92 -17.62 -1.88
CA ALA A 142 -14.55 -16.73 -2.85
C ALA A 142 -14.83 -17.46 -4.18
N LYS A 143 -13.89 -18.24 -4.68
CA LYS A 143 -14.06 -19.03 -5.92
C LYS A 143 -15.19 -20.06 -5.87
N ARG A 144 -15.66 -20.44 -4.68
CA ARG A 144 -16.83 -21.33 -4.52
C ARG A 144 -18.14 -20.58 -4.62
N LEU A 145 -18.14 -19.25 -4.43
CA LEU A 145 -19.32 -18.42 -4.52
C LEU A 145 -19.67 -18.13 -5.99
N PRO A 146 -20.95 -18.25 -6.39
CA PRO A 146 -21.37 -18.02 -7.78
C PRO A 146 -20.92 -16.66 -8.33
N GLU A 147 -20.97 -15.62 -7.49
CA GLU A 147 -20.62 -14.24 -7.82
C GLU A 147 -19.14 -14.05 -8.20
N TYR A 148 -18.22 -14.81 -7.55
CA TYR A 148 -16.77 -14.69 -7.79
C TYR A 148 -16.18 -15.85 -8.60
N LYS A 149 -17.00 -16.81 -9.04
CA LYS A 149 -16.53 -18.01 -9.75
C LYS A 149 -15.66 -17.70 -10.96
N LYS A 150 -16.01 -16.63 -11.70
CA LYS A 150 -15.29 -16.20 -12.91
C LYS A 150 -14.13 -15.25 -12.65
N TYR A 151 -13.98 -14.73 -11.43
CA TYR A 151 -12.93 -13.76 -11.12
C TYR A 151 -11.58 -14.43 -10.92
N THR A 152 -10.53 -13.78 -11.34
CA THR A 152 -9.18 -14.07 -10.89
C THR A 152 -8.94 -13.34 -9.55
N CYS A 153 -8.34 -14.02 -8.60
CA CYS A 153 -7.99 -13.45 -7.31
C CYS A 153 -6.53 -12.99 -7.34
N TYR A 154 -6.27 -11.74 -7.00
CA TYR A 154 -4.91 -11.20 -6.95
C TYR A 154 -4.51 -10.78 -5.54
N LEU A 155 -3.32 -11.23 -5.12
CA LEU A 155 -2.55 -10.52 -4.10
C LEU A 155 -1.74 -9.43 -4.81
N VAL A 156 -2.03 -8.17 -4.50
CA VAL A 156 -1.24 -7.04 -4.99
C VAL A 156 -0.21 -6.68 -3.92
N GLU A 157 1.05 -6.92 -4.18
CA GLU A 157 2.15 -6.41 -3.35
C GLU A 157 2.72 -5.15 -3.99
N VAL A 158 2.46 -3.96 -3.40
CA VAL A 158 2.97 -2.71 -3.95
C VAL A 158 4.48 -2.77 -4.08
N ILE A 159 5.17 -3.15 -3.00
CA ILE A 159 6.62 -3.39 -2.99
C ILE A 159 6.87 -4.89 -2.85
N GLN A 160 7.30 -5.52 -3.91
CA GLN A 160 7.67 -6.93 -3.94
C GLN A 160 9.10 -7.15 -3.44
N LYS A 161 9.39 -8.32 -2.87
CA LYS A 161 10.77 -8.69 -2.50
C LYS A 161 11.66 -8.83 -3.74
N HIS A 162 11.10 -9.41 -4.80
CA HIS A 162 11.71 -9.54 -6.12
C HIS A 162 10.64 -9.17 -7.13
N PRO A 163 10.82 -8.11 -7.93
CA PRO A 163 9.88 -7.73 -8.96
C PRO A 163 9.73 -8.88 -9.96
N THR A 164 8.59 -9.54 -9.91
CA THR A 164 8.32 -10.71 -10.74
C THR A 164 6.95 -10.56 -11.35
N GLY A 165 6.73 -9.89 -12.31
CA GLY A 165 5.49 -9.79 -13.08
C GLY A 165 4.23 -10.52 -12.53
N ASP A 166 3.18 -10.56 -13.31
CA ASP A 166 1.94 -11.28 -13.00
C ASP A 166 2.18 -12.82 -13.05
N ARG A 167 2.09 -13.50 -11.93
CA ARG A 167 2.32 -14.96 -11.83
C ARG A 167 1.34 -15.64 -10.88
N GLU A 168 1.21 -16.95 -11.00
CA GLU A 168 0.49 -17.78 -10.04
C GLU A 168 1.09 -17.64 -8.64
N TRP A 169 0.22 -17.66 -7.62
CA TRP A 169 0.62 -17.51 -6.23
C TRP A 169 -0.06 -18.50 -5.31
N ALA A 170 0.73 -19.07 -4.42
CA ALA A 170 0.27 -19.85 -3.26
C ALA A 170 1.28 -19.72 -2.11
N PRO A 171 0.85 -19.85 -0.85
CA PRO A 171 1.74 -20.12 0.28
C PRO A 171 2.48 -21.46 0.10
N SER A 172 3.58 -21.65 0.85
CA SER A 172 4.50 -22.79 0.68
C SER A 172 3.83 -24.16 0.68
N ASP A 173 2.80 -24.32 1.52
CA ASP A 173 2.12 -25.62 1.72
C ASP A 173 0.89 -25.83 0.82
N PHE A 174 0.68 -24.93 -0.12
CA PHE A 174 -0.45 -24.95 -1.06
C PHE A 174 0.02 -25.05 -2.51
N GLY A 175 -0.75 -25.74 -3.33
CA GLY A 175 -0.52 -25.77 -4.78
C GLY A 175 -0.96 -24.47 -5.45
N THR A 176 -0.20 -24.04 -6.47
CA THR A 176 -0.58 -22.88 -7.28
C THR A 176 -1.80 -23.15 -8.15
N ARG A 177 -2.49 -22.07 -8.53
CA ARG A 177 -3.66 -22.10 -9.41
C ARG A 177 -3.59 -20.96 -10.42
N PRO A 178 -4.03 -21.17 -11.67
CA PRO A 178 -4.03 -20.11 -12.68
C PRO A 178 -4.88 -18.90 -12.31
N ASP A 179 -5.92 -19.11 -11.49
CA ASP A 179 -6.90 -18.12 -11.07
C ASP A 179 -6.64 -17.49 -9.69
N ILE A 180 -5.49 -17.80 -9.06
CA ILE A 180 -4.99 -17.14 -7.84
C ILE A 180 -3.56 -16.68 -8.11
N ARG A 181 -3.35 -15.37 -8.14
CA ARG A 181 -2.15 -14.76 -8.68
C ARG A 181 -1.58 -13.68 -7.77
N ILE A 182 -0.36 -13.29 -8.02
CA ILE A 182 0.31 -12.15 -7.41
C ILE A 182 0.82 -11.20 -8.50
N ILE A 183 0.72 -9.90 -8.23
CA ILE A 183 1.20 -8.86 -9.13
C ILE A 183 1.82 -7.70 -8.32
N GLY A 184 2.87 -7.08 -8.84
CA GLY A 184 3.45 -5.85 -8.29
C GLY A 184 2.72 -4.61 -8.78
N ALA A 185 2.82 -3.50 -8.03
CA ALA A 185 2.15 -2.26 -8.41
C ALA A 185 2.62 -1.73 -9.78
N ARG A 186 3.92 -1.81 -10.09
CA ARG A 186 4.45 -1.33 -11.38
C ARG A 186 3.70 -1.95 -12.56
N GLU A 187 3.62 -3.28 -12.59
CA GLU A 187 2.92 -3.99 -13.67
C GLU A 187 1.39 -3.79 -13.63
N LEU A 188 0.80 -3.70 -12.42
CA LEU A 188 -0.63 -3.41 -12.29
C LEU A 188 -0.96 -2.05 -12.91
N TYR A 189 -0.18 -1.01 -12.63
CA TYR A 189 -0.36 0.33 -13.20
C TYR A 189 -0.16 0.31 -14.71
N GLU A 190 0.90 -0.31 -15.21
CA GLU A 190 1.17 -0.45 -16.64
C GLU A 190 -0.02 -1.10 -17.37
N ARG A 191 -0.51 -2.23 -16.86
CA ARG A 191 -1.64 -2.95 -17.46
C ARG A 191 -2.96 -2.18 -17.40
N SER A 192 -3.15 -1.37 -16.35
CA SER A 192 -4.37 -0.60 -16.15
C SER A 192 -4.41 0.66 -17.03
N THR A 193 -3.25 1.27 -17.31
CA THR A 193 -3.15 2.54 -18.03
C THR A 193 -2.65 2.39 -19.46
N GLY A 194 -1.97 1.29 -19.79
CA GLY A 194 -1.23 1.11 -21.03
C GLY A 194 0.10 1.87 -21.06
N ASP A 195 0.50 2.52 -19.97
CA ASP A 195 1.73 3.30 -19.84
C ASP A 195 2.73 2.57 -18.93
N LYS A 196 3.84 2.11 -19.50
CA LYS A 196 4.91 1.41 -18.75
C LYS A 196 5.54 2.27 -17.65
N ASP A 197 5.46 3.58 -17.77
CA ASP A 197 6.03 4.54 -16.83
C ASP A 197 5.00 5.07 -15.82
N ALA A 198 3.75 4.58 -15.87
CA ALA A 198 2.64 5.09 -15.05
C ALA A 198 2.96 5.11 -13.55
N PHE A 199 3.56 4.04 -13.02
CA PHE A 199 3.89 3.97 -11.60
C PHE A 199 5.03 4.93 -11.22
N THR A 200 6.01 5.13 -12.08
CA THR A 200 7.09 6.11 -11.89
C THR A 200 6.55 7.53 -11.95
N LYS A 201 5.66 7.83 -12.91
CA LYS A 201 4.97 9.13 -12.97
C LYS A 201 4.14 9.39 -11.72
N PHE A 202 3.41 8.39 -11.25
CA PHE A 202 2.64 8.46 -10.01
C PHE A 202 3.52 8.79 -8.80
N PHE A 203 4.65 8.08 -8.62
CA PHE A 203 5.59 8.36 -7.54
C PHE A 203 6.16 9.79 -7.63
N ASN A 204 6.62 10.20 -8.81
CA ASN A 204 7.18 11.54 -9.02
C ASN A 204 6.15 12.63 -8.73
N ALA A 205 4.89 12.45 -9.12
CA ALA A 205 3.82 13.39 -8.81
C ALA A 205 3.61 13.58 -7.30
N ILE A 206 3.69 12.50 -6.52
CA ILE A 206 3.65 12.56 -5.05
C ILE A 206 4.84 13.38 -4.52
N VAL A 207 6.06 13.09 -5.01
CA VAL A 207 7.27 13.80 -4.58
C VAL A 207 7.17 15.29 -4.87
N HIS A 208 6.74 15.65 -6.09
CA HIS A 208 6.58 17.07 -6.50
C HIS A 208 5.51 17.77 -5.66
N TYR A 209 4.35 17.16 -5.49
CA TYR A 209 3.28 17.75 -4.68
C TYR A 209 3.71 17.97 -3.23
N LEU A 210 4.35 16.97 -2.61
CA LEU A 210 4.85 17.10 -1.24
C LEU A 210 5.95 18.16 -1.12
N HIS A 211 6.83 18.25 -2.12
CA HIS A 211 7.85 19.30 -2.17
C HIS A 211 7.22 20.69 -2.25
N ASP A 212 6.28 20.90 -3.16
CA ASP A 212 5.67 22.21 -3.41
C ASP A 212 4.76 22.66 -2.25
N THR A 213 4.10 21.71 -1.60
CA THR A 213 3.12 22.03 -0.56
C THR A 213 3.73 22.10 0.86
N TYR A 214 4.70 21.22 1.14
CA TYR A 214 5.26 21.05 2.49
C TYR A 214 6.78 21.27 2.55
N GLY A 215 7.41 21.54 1.44
CA GLY A 215 8.85 21.44 1.25
C GLY A 215 9.67 22.65 1.70
N GLN A 216 9.18 23.56 2.53
CA GLN A 216 9.97 24.71 3.02
C GLN A 216 11.25 24.31 3.82
N GLN A 217 11.43 23.05 4.12
CA GLN A 217 12.66 22.49 4.69
C GLN A 217 13.22 21.30 3.88
N GLY A 218 12.80 21.15 2.64
CA GLY A 218 12.76 19.88 1.94
C GLY A 218 13.80 19.63 0.87
N SER A 219 15.08 19.95 1.07
CA SER A 219 16.14 19.32 0.26
C SER A 219 16.12 17.77 0.31
N ALA A 220 15.46 17.17 1.33
CA ALA A 220 15.34 15.73 1.48
C ALA A 220 14.47 15.09 0.37
N LEU A 221 13.36 15.70 -0.04
CA LEU A 221 12.43 15.12 -1.02
C LEU A 221 12.98 15.07 -2.45
N THR A 222 13.89 15.99 -2.79
CA THR A 222 14.59 16.03 -4.08
C THR A 222 15.97 15.39 -4.03
N SER A 223 16.32 14.74 -2.92
CA SER A 223 17.59 14.05 -2.76
C SER A 223 17.72 12.88 -3.74
N PRO A 224 18.90 12.69 -4.36
CA PRO A 224 19.19 11.50 -5.17
C PRO A 224 18.89 10.17 -4.45
N LEU A 225 19.00 10.17 -3.10
CA LEU A 225 18.65 9.02 -2.27
C LEU A 225 17.20 8.58 -2.44
N ILE A 226 16.25 9.51 -2.62
CA ILE A 226 14.83 9.16 -2.85
C ILE A 226 14.67 8.39 -4.16
N THR A 227 15.35 8.85 -5.23
CA THR A 227 15.37 8.14 -6.51
C THR A 227 16.02 6.77 -6.37
N GLU A 228 17.15 6.68 -5.66
CA GLU A 228 17.82 5.40 -5.40
C GLU A 228 16.94 4.41 -4.63
N LEU A 229 16.22 4.88 -3.59
CA LEU A 229 15.30 4.04 -2.82
C LEU A 229 14.14 3.53 -3.70
N PHE A 230 13.61 4.37 -4.59
CA PHE A 230 12.59 3.96 -5.55
C PHE A 230 13.11 2.89 -6.51
N THR A 231 14.27 3.13 -7.13
CA THR A 231 14.92 2.18 -8.05
C THR A 231 15.13 0.82 -7.35
N ARG A 232 15.72 0.80 -6.17
CA ARG A 232 15.97 -0.45 -5.41
C ARG A 232 14.69 -1.20 -5.02
N ALA A 233 13.56 -0.50 -4.86
CA ALA A 233 12.30 -1.11 -4.48
C ALA A 233 11.54 -1.72 -5.65
N PHE A 234 11.76 -1.23 -6.89
CA PHE A 234 10.93 -1.54 -8.05
C PHE A 234 11.71 -2.00 -9.29
N GLU A 235 13.03 -1.96 -9.27
CA GLU A 235 13.94 -2.47 -10.31
C GLU A 235 14.82 -3.61 -9.78
#